data_36c1478344a20e0239f52b2614a0a9be
#
_entry.id   36c1478344a20e0239f52b2614a0a9be
#
_cell.length_a   1.000
_cell.length_b   1.000
_cell.length_c   1.000
_cell.angle_alpha   90.00
_cell.angle_beta   90.00
_cell.angle_gamma   90.00
#
_symmetry.space_group_name_H-M   'P 1'
#
loop_
_entity.id
_entity.type
_entity.pdbx_description
1 polymer ?
#
loop_
_entity_poly.entity_id
_entity_poly.type
_entity_poly.pdbx_seq_one_letter_code
_entity_poly.pdbx_strand_id
1 'polypeptide(L)'
;MPSLPPRRRAAALTPVLALATAAIALVGCGSSSSPGSSADPAGVVPASAPLYAGAVVRPDGTLKTDATAAGTTLTHQPDSYARLASVLQVPGSPPLTYSHDIAPWLGPNAGIFLSSLSTSAAATTQLQQLLTEVLQGSASTTSAWPFGASGAQGAIVLDTSDSSKAASFISTEAQHAGAHAASYRGVDYQASTGGEAFGIVDRLAVLGTVTGMHGVIDTSLGDPSLAHAANYSKLLESAPSGALAHVYSDPGASGGERSSGSGGSSGTSGTGTQGLDSLIGLLGGARTVNVSLVPSSSSISLDVDSLVSKNPPTSTGGGLAASASEGAQALSELPGESWLAAGLGNVGVTLAGDVQALHGLGSLITSLGGASATGSSTEESSGGFNIKGVLEGVLAPLSALSAPGAQSQHNFLSWMSSAGIFAGGSGIVNLRAGIVLDSKDPSLSKAAVAKLGAALEKSGGSVQAISIPGTDAAISARVNGLPVELDIANGAGSDGQTKFVIGLGEASVQDALKPSSTLSSAASASVAASTLGEGIRPSVIVEFAPLLTLIEGIGLAEDPSIVHVLPYLRSLSTLVGGGKSLGSGIERFRLVAGLQQSG
;
A
#
# COMPACT_ATOMS: atom_id res chain seq x y z
N MET A 1 10.70 34.66 -23.25
CA MET A 1 9.76 33.64 -22.79
C MET A 1 10.39 33.01 -21.55
N PRO A 2 9.87 33.17 -20.34
CA PRO A 2 10.42 32.58 -19.16
C PRO A 2 9.98 31.09 -19.09
N SER A 3 10.95 30.19 -18.95
CA SER A 3 10.76 28.76 -18.78
C SER A 3 10.11 28.48 -17.42
N LEU A 4 9.01 27.77 -17.41
CA LEU A 4 8.33 27.27 -16.21
C LEU A 4 9.23 26.22 -15.53
N PRO A 5 9.34 26.23 -14.19
CA PRO A 5 10.15 25.25 -13.46
C PRO A 5 9.47 23.87 -13.48
N PRO A 6 10.27 22.76 -13.48
CA PRO A 6 9.72 21.41 -13.46
C PRO A 6 9.06 21.12 -12.11
N ARG A 7 7.79 20.69 -12.17
CA ARG A 7 7.01 20.24 -11.00
C ARG A 7 7.66 18.98 -10.41
N ARG A 8 8.11 19.07 -9.17
CA ARG A 8 8.63 17.93 -8.39
C ARG A 8 7.48 17.04 -7.92
N ARG A 9 7.62 15.74 -8.11
CA ARG A 9 6.63 14.72 -7.76
C ARG A 9 6.88 14.23 -6.32
N ALA A 10 5.88 14.36 -5.44
CA ALA A 10 5.84 13.69 -4.15
C ALA A 10 5.25 12.29 -4.35
N ALA A 11 5.95 11.26 -3.94
CA ALA A 11 5.48 9.89 -4.10
C ALA A 11 5.80 9.05 -2.85
N ALA A 12 4.81 8.29 -2.43
CA ALA A 12 4.92 6.94 -1.88
C ALA A 12 4.30 6.56 -0.53
N LEU A 13 3.73 7.46 0.29
CA LEU A 13 2.73 7.06 1.33
C LEU A 13 1.36 6.79 0.73
N THR A 14 1.30 7.14 -0.47
CA THR A 14 0.14 7.32 -1.26
C THR A 14 -0.65 6.05 -1.54
N PRO A 15 -0.14 4.82 -1.73
CA PRO A 15 -1.03 3.76 -2.21
C PRO A 15 -1.97 3.16 -1.14
N VAL A 16 -1.57 3.01 0.12
CA VAL A 16 -2.45 2.43 1.16
C VAL A 16 -3.44 3.46 1.67
N LEU A 17 -2.95 4.64 2.00
CA LEU A 17 -3.83 5.77 2.31
C LEU A 17 -4.68 6.13 1.08
N ALA A 18 -4.15 5.87 -0.11
CA ALA A 18 -4.68 6.10 -1.42
C ALA A 18 -5.92 5.30 -1.73
N LEU A 19 -5.85 4.00 -1.56
CA LEU A 19 -7.02 3.14 -1.71
C LEU A 19 -8.09 3.51 -0.69
N ALA A 20 -7.67 3.80 0.56
CA ALA A 20 -8.56 4.24 1.61
C ALA A 20 -9.26 5.55 1.26
N THR A 21 -8.51 6.56 0.83
CA THR A 21 -9.10 7.88 0.53
C THR A 21 -9.84 7.91 -0.80
N ALA A 22 -9.45 7.13 -1.81
CA ALA A 22 -10.19 7.02 -3.06
C ALA A 22 -11.58 6.43 -2.84
N ALA A 23 -11.69 5.36 -2.06
CA ALA A 23 -12.97 4.76 -1.74
C ALA A 23 -13.82 5.67 -0.82
N ILE A 24 -13.21 6.34 0.16
CA ILE A 24 -13.89 7.30 1.03
C ILE A 24 -14.28 8.58 0.27
N ALA A 25 -13.47 9.01 -0.69
CA ALA A 25 -13.80 10.15 -1.54
C ALA A 25 -14.99 9.91 -2.49
N LEU A 26 -15.41 8.65 -2.66
CA LEU A 26 -16.61 8.28 -3.41
C LEU A 26 -17.89 8.34 -2.56
N VAL A 27 -17.80 8.63 -1.26
CA VAL A 27 -18.93 8.66 -0.34
C VAL A 27 -19.41 10.07 -0.10
N GLY A 28 -20.58 10.38 -0.53
CA GLY A 28 -21.23 11.65 -0.28
C GLY A 28 -22.68 11.52 0.22
N CYS A 29 -23.22 12.62 0.71
CA CYS A 29 -24.56 12.72 1.29
C CYS A 29 -25.67 12.69 0.22
N GLY A 30 -26.02 11.50 -0.32
CA GLY A 30 -27.21 11.32 -1.16
C GLY A 30 -28.47 11.06 -0.31
N SER A 31 -29.59 11.68 -0.66
CA SER A 31 -30.89 11.40 -0.08
C SER A 31 -31.32 9.95 -0.36
N SER A 32 -31.90 9.30 0.65
CA SER A 32 -32.41 7.93 0.60
C SER A 32 -33.42 7.75 -0.54
N SER A 33 -33.09 6.89 -1.50
CA SER A 33 -34.05 6.35 -2.45
C SER A 33 -34.43 4.92 -2.02
N SER A 34 -35.70 4.56 -2.21
CA SER A 34 -36.30 3.27 -1.87
C SER A 34 -35.49 2.09 -2.40
N PRO A 35 -35.51 0.91 -1.72
CA PRO A 35 -34.74 -0.26 -2.12
C PRO A 35 -35.33 -0.90 -3.38
N GLY A 36 -34.95 -0.41 -4.55
CA GLY A 36 -34.98 -1.19 -5.77
C GLY A 36 -33.78 -2.16 -5.72
N SER A 37 -33.97 -3.40 -6.20
CA SER A 37 -32.88 -4.38 -6.25
C SER A 37 -31.64 -3.77 -6.92
N SER A 38 -30.57 -3.57 -6.15
CA SER A 38 -29.29 -3.09 -6.69
C SER A 38 -28.64 -4.17 -7.55
N ALA A 39 -28.04 -3.78 -8.68
CA ALA A 39 -27.24 -4.69 -9.47
C ALA A 39 -25.80 -4.73 -8.95
N ASP A 40 -25.22 -5.91 -8.90
CA ASP A 40 -23.80 -6.08 -8.61
C ASP A 40 -23.00 -5.96 -9.91
N PRO A 41 -22.13 -4.95 -10.06
CA PRO A 41 -21.26 -4.82 -11.23
C PRO A 41 -20.40 -6.05 -11.52
N ALA A 42 -19.97 -6.80 -10.50
CA ALA A 42 -19.19 -8.03 -10.68
C ALA A 42 -19.96 -9.12 -11.45
N GLY A 43 -21.29 -9.05 -11.50
CA GLY A 43 -22.16 -9.97 -12.26
C GLY A 43 -21.97 -9.88 -13.77
N VAL A 44 -21.48 -8.76 -14.29
CA VAL A 44 -21.21 -8.56 -15.75
C VAL A 44 -19.73 -8.35 -16.05
N VAL A 45 -18.86 -8.43 -15.07
CA VAL A 45 -17.41 -8.40 -15.26
C VAL A 45 -16.93 -9.80 -15.64
N PRO A 46 -16.09 -9.97 -16.68
CA PRO A 46 -15.56 -11.28 -17.06
C PRO A 46 -14.79 -11.96 -15.91
N ALA A 47 -14.98 -13.27 -15.73
CA ALA A 47 -14.24 -14.06 -14.73
C ALA A 47 -12.72 -14.05 -14.94
N SER A 48 -12.28 -13.77 -16.16
CA SER A 48 -10.86 -13.65 -16.54
C SER A 48 -10.24 -12.27 -16.23
N ALA A 49 -11.02 -11.32 -15.68
CA ALA A 49 -10.49 -10.00 -15.32
C ALA A 49 -9.45 -10.13 -14.21
N PRO A 50 -8.18 -9.76 -14.46
CA PRO A 50 -7.11 -9.92 -13.48
C PRO A 50 -7.14 -8.86 -12.36
N LEU A 51 -7.90 -7.78 -12.56
CA LEU A 51 -8.10 -6.72 -11.57
C LEU A 51 -9.55 -6.23 -11.62
N TYR A 52 -10.15 -6.14 -10.45
CA TYR A 52 -11.47 -5.54 -10.25
C TYR A 52 -11.48 -4.72 -8.97
N ALA A 53 -12.08 -3.53 -9.01
CA ALA A 53 -12.39 -2.75 -7.82
C ALA A 53 -13.88 -2.48 -7.79
N GLY A 54 -14.53 -2.83 -6.67
CA GLY A 54 -15.95 -2.58 -6.41
C GLY A 54 -16.12 -1.61 -5.25
N ALA A 55 -17.14 -0.74 -5.31
CA ALA A 55 -17.42 0.23 -4.26
C ALA A 55 -18.92 0.49 -4.11
N VAL A 56 -19.34 0.76 -2.87
CA VAL A 56 -20.66 1.31 -2.57
C VAL A 56 -20.55 2.83 -2.68
N VAL A 57 -20.94 3.37 -3.83
CA VAL A 57 -20.81 4.82 -4.13
C VAL A 57 -21.97 5.65 -3.57
N ARG A 58 -23.05 5.02 -3.16
CA ARG A 58 -24.17 5.67 -2.46
C ARG A 58 -24.54 4.84 -1.22
N PRO A 59 -23.69 4.84 -0.19
CA PRO A 59 -23.97 4.14 1.05
C PRO A 59 -25.16 4.75 1.77
N ASP A 60 -25.83 3.93 2.58
CA ASP A 60 -26.91 4.34 3.47
C ASP A 60 -26.63 3.93 4.92
N GLY A 61 -27.53 4.25 5.83
CA GLY A 61 -27.45 3.87 7.23
C GLY A 61 -26.13 4.22 7.92
N THR A 62 -25.61 3.28 8.69
CA THR A 62 -24.36 3.43 9.44
C THR A 62 -23.15 3.56 8.53
N LEU A 63 -23.10 2.82 7.42
CA LEU A 63 -22.00 2.90 6.47
C LEU A 63 -21.83 4.31 5.91
N LYS A 64 -22.94 5.02 5.62
CA LYS A 64 -22.90 6.42 5.20
C LYS A 64 -22.31 7.32 6.28
N THR A 65 -22.79 7.17 7.52
CA THR A 65 -22.32 7.99 8.65
C THR A 65 -20.82 7.80 8.88
N ASP A 66 -20.38 6.54 8.94
CA ASP A 66 -19.00 6.17 9.18
C ASP A 66 -18.07 6.65 8.06
N ALA A 67 -18.47 6.42 6.82
CA ALA A 67 -17.70 6.82 5.66
C ALA A 67 -17.60 8.35 5.53
N THR A 68 -18.67 9.08 5.86
CA THR A 68 -18.65 10.56 5.87
C THR A 68 -17.73 11.08 6.97
N ALA A 69 -17.81 10.54 8.19
CA ALA A 69 -16.96 10.95 9.30
C ALA A 69 -15.48 10.70 8.98
N ALA A 70 -15.14 9.49 8.52
CA ALA A 70 -13.79 9.13 8.15
C ALA A 70 -13.26 9.99 6.98
N GLY A 71 -14.10 10.20 5.96
CA GLY A 71 -13.76 11.02 4.80
C GLY A 71 -13.45 12.47 5.16
N THR A 72 -14.31 13.11 5.96
CA THR A 72 -14.12 14.49 6.40
C THR A 72 -12.81 14.65 7.20
N THR A 73 -12.54 13.71 8.11
CA THR A 73 -11.32 13.74 8.93
C THR A 73 -10.05 13.60 8.09
N LEU A 74 -10.04 12.72 7.09
CA LEU A 74 -8.85 12.47 6.29
C LEU A 74 -8.64 13.47 5.15
N THR A 75 -9.71 13.81 4.42
CA THR A 75 -9.55 14.60 3.19
C THR A 75 -9.60 16.11 3.46
N HIS A 76 -10.13 16.52 4.60
CA HIS A 76 -10.42 17.93 4.91
C HIS A 76 -11.27 18.63 3.83
N GLN A 77 -11.96 17.85 2.99
CA GLN A 77 -12.78 18.35 1.88
C GLN A 77 -14.25 17.96 2.08
N PRO A 78 -15.16 18.92 1.96
CA PRO A 78 -16.59 18.66 2.15
C PRO A 78 -17.23 17.94 0.96
N ASP A 79 -16.63 17.98 -0.24
CA ASP A 79 -17.21 17.42 -1.47
C ASP A 79 -16.38 16.24 -2.01
N SER A 80 -16.74 15.05 -1.58
CA SER A 80 -16.13 13.80 -2.04
C SER A 80 -16.60 13.39 -3.45
N TYR A 81 -17.72 13.94 -3.95
CA TYR A 81 -18.33 13.55 -5.23
C TYR A 81 -17.72 14.26 -6.43
N ALA A 82 -17.05 15.39 -6.24
CA ALA A 82 -16.36 16.06 -7.33
C ALA A 82 -15.34 15.13 -8.02
N ARG A 83 -14.76 14.21 -7.28
CA ARG A 83 -13.82 13.21 -7.80
C ARG A 83 -14.49 12.12 -8.64
N LEU A 84 -15.66 11.62 -8.21
CA LEU A 84 -16.42 10.70 -9.04
C LEU A 84 -16.80 11.32 -10.37
N ALA A 85 -17.21 12.60 -10.36
CA ALA A 85 -17.48 13.35 -11.57
C ALA A 85 -16.25 13.43 -12.49
N SER A 86 -15.06 13.70 -11.94
CA SER A 86 -13.82 13.77 -12.73
C SER A 86 -13.40 12.44 -13.37
N VAL A 87 -13.64 11.31 -12.69
CA VAL A 87 -13.36 9.96 -13.23
C VAL A 87 -14.30 9.60 -14.37
N LEU A 88 -15.56 10.04 -14.32
CA LEU A 88 -16.55 9.79 -15.36
C LEU A 88 -16.48 10.78 -16.52
N GLN A 89 -15.72 11.85 -16.36
CA GLN A 89 -15.56 12.88 -17.38
C GLN A 89 -14.68 12.40 -18.53
N VAL A 90 -15.26 12.27 -19.71
CA VAL A 90 -14.54 11.90 -20.93
C VAL A 90 -13.61 13.06 -21.37
N PRO A 91 -12.43 12.79 -21.95
CA PRO A 91 -11.57 13.83 -22.49
C PRO A 91 -12.31 14.72 -23.50
N GLY A 92 -12.33 16.03 -23.26
CA GLY A 92 -12.98 17.00 -24.13
C GLY A 92 -14.43 17.33 -23.77
N SER A 93 -15.06 16.62 -22.83
CA SER A 93 -16.39 16.99 -22.32
C SER A 93 -16.34 18.19 -21.36
N PRO A 94 -17.44 18.94 -21.23
CA PRO A 94 -17.59 19.98 -20.22
C PRO A 94 -17.42 19.40 -18.80
N PRO A 95 -17.01 20.21 -17.81
CA PRO A 95 -16.91 19.75 -16.43
C PRO A 95 -18.25 19.18 -15.91
N LEU A 96 -18.22 17.96 -15.40
CA LEU A 96 -19.39 17.30 -14.83
C LEU A 96 -19.62 17.77 -13.39
N THR A 97 -20.92 17.94 -13.05
CA THR A 97 -21.37 18.24 -11.69
C THR A 97 -22.09 17.02 -11.14
N TYR A 98 -21.64 16.47 -10.04
CA TYR A 98 -22.24 15.26 -9.47
C TYR A 98 -23.75 15.38 -9.24
N SER A 99 -24.21 16.46 -8.60
CA SER A 99 -25.61 16.66 -8.24
C SER A 99 -26.55 16.78 -9.43
N HIS A 100 -26.06 17.33 -10.55
CA HIS A 100 -26.87 17.55 -11.75
C HIS A 100 -26.75 16.40 -12.76
N ASP A 101 -25.53 15.91 -12.99
CA ASP A 101 -25.25 15.03 -14.14
C ASP A 101 -25.20 13.55 -13.75
N ILE A 102 -24.89 13.22 -12.49
CA ILE A 102 -24.62 11.84 -12.05
C ILE A 102 -25.65 11.35 -11.01
N ALA A 103 -25.89 12.13 -9.95
CA ALA A 103 -26.78 11.72 -8.85
C ALA A 103 -28.21 11.34 -9.27
N PRO A 104 -28.81 11.93 -10.34
CA PRO A 104 -30.17 11.61 -10.73
C PRO A 104 -30.41 10.18 -11.25
N TRP A 105 -29.35 9.49 -11.65
CA TRP A 105 -29.44 8.16 -12.26
C TRP A 105 -28.54 7.11 -11.61
N LEU A 106 -27.50 7.52 -10.88
CA LEU A 106 -26.54 6.60 -10.27
C LEU A 106 -27.23 5.72 -9.21
N GLY A 107 -26.97 4.43 -9.26
CA GLY A 107 -27.34 3.45 -8.23
C GLY A 107 -26.31 3.37 -7.08
N PRO A 108 -26.48 2.42 -6.15
CA PRO A 108 -25.60 2.30 -4.99
C PRO A 108 -24.20 1.73 -5.32
N ASN A 109 -24.06 0.90 -6.36
CA ASN A 109 -22.83 0.15 -6.61
C ASN A 109 -22.10 0.64 -7.86
N ALA A 110 -20.79 0.64 -7.79
CA ALA A 110 -19.90 0.89 -8.93
C ALA A 110 -18.77 -0.14 -8.96
N GLY A 111 -18.31 -0.44 -10.15
CA GLY A 111 -17.15 -1.30 -10.36
C GLY A 111 -16.27 -0.77 -11.49
N ILE A 112 -14.98 -1.04 -11.41
CA ILE A 112 -14.03 -0.85 -12.50
C ILE A 112 -13.20 -2.12 -12.64
N PHE A 113 -12.97 -2.57 -13.87
CA PHE A 113 -12.12 -3.72 -14.12
C PHE A 113 -11.13 -3.49 -15.24
N LEU A 114 -10.03 -4.23 -15.22
CA LEU A 114 -9.10 -4.34 -16.32
C LEU A 114 -9.23 -5.74 -16.94
N SER A 115 -9.30 -5.79 -18.27
CA SER A 115 -9.37 -7.05 -19.05
C SER A 115 -8.00 -7.69 -19.21
N SER A 116 -6.92 -6.91 -19.06
CA SER A 116 -5.55 -7.39 -19.12
C SER A 116 -4.65 -6.50 -18.26
N LEU A 117 -3.70 -7.13 -17.57
CA LEU A 117 -2.58 -6.40 -16.96
C LEU A 117 -1.50 -6.29 -18.03
N SER A 118 -1.47 -5.19 -18.78
CA SER A 118 -0.34 -4.95 -19.65
C SER A 118 0.91 -4.74 -18.80
N THR A 119 1.96 -5.52 -19.05
CA THR A 119 3.27 -5.38 -18.40
C THR A 119 4.03 -4.13 -18.86
N SER A 120 3.37 -3.23 -19.62
CA SER A 120 3.99 -1.99 -20.02
C SER A 120 4.08 -1.04 -18.82
N ALA A 121 5.27 -0.53 -18.56
CA ALA A 121 5.52 0.47 -17.51
C ALA A 121 4.56 1.69 -17.60
N ALA A 122 4.03 1.99 -18.78
CA ALA A 122 3.09 3.07 -19.03
C ALA A 122 1.72 2.84 -18.36
N ALA A 123 1.14 1.64 -18.44
CA ALA A 123 -0.18 1.35 -17.86
C ALA A 123 -0.16 1.38 -16.33
N THR A 124 0.90 0.87 -15.75
CA THR A 124 1.09 0.87 -14.28
C THR A 124 1.36 2.28 -13.75
N THR A 125 2.14 3.07 -14.48
CA THR A 125 2.39 4.49 -14.15
C THR A 125 1.09 5.29 -14.18
N GLN A 126 0.18 4.97 -15.08
CA GLN A 126 -1.07 5.70 -15.23
C GLN A 126 -2.09 5.31 -14.16
N LEU A 127 -2.15 4.03 -13.75
CA LEU A 127 -2.92 3.60 -12.57
C LEU A 127 -2.41 4.27 -11.30
N GLN A 128 -1.09 4.40 -11.16
CA GLN A 128 -0.47 5.14 -10.06
C GLN A 128 -0.77 6.64 -10.13
N GLN A 129 -0.78 7.23 -11.32
CA GLN A 129 -1.16 8.63 -11.50
C GLN A 129 -2.62 8.85 -11.14
N LEU A 130 -3.53 8.00 -11.58
CA LEU A 130 -4.95 8.03 -11.21
C LEU A 130 -5.14 7.91 -9.70
N LEU A 131 -4.50 6.93 -9.07
CA LEU A 131 -4.53 6.78 -7.63
C LEU A 131 -3.93 8.01 -6.93
N THR A 132 -2.85 8.57 -7.45
CA THR A 132 -2.18 9.75 -6.88
C THR A 132 -3.01 11.03 -7.08
N GLU A 133 -3.63 11.23 -8.24
CA GLU A 133 -4.51 12.38 -8.52
C GLU A 133 -5.79 12.32 -7.69
N VAL A 134 -6.38 11.13 -7.58
CA VAL A 134 -7.53 10.89 -6.70
C VAL A 134 -7.20 11.25 -5.25
N LEU A 135 -5.94 11.07 -4.81
CA LEU A 135 -5.51 11.31 -3.43
C LEU A 135 -5.07 12.73 -3.14
N GLN A 136 -4.34 13.35 -4.06
CA GLN A 136 -3.78 14.68 -3.81
C GLN A 136 -4.82 15.79 -3.92
N GLY A 137 -6.08 15.46 -4.30
CA GLY A 137 -7.14 16.46 -4.41
C GLY A 137 -6.83 17.58 -5.40
N SER A 138 -5.74 17.46 -6.16
CA SER A 138 -5.46 18.40 -7.23
C SER A 138 -6.47 18.13 -8.33
N ALA A 139 -7.53 18.95 -8.38
CA ALA A 139 -8.35 19.09 -9.57
C ALA A 139 -7.45 19.59 -10.71
N SER A 140 -6.67 18.70 -11.31
CA SER A 140 -6.13 18.99 -12.61
C SER A 140 -7.32 18.98 -13.55
N THR A 141 -7.47 20.03 -14.34
CA THR A 141 -8.48 20.15 -15.39
C THR A 141 -8.30 19.14 -16.53
N THR A 142 -7.42 18.17 -16.36
CA THR A 142 -7.21 17.02 -17.25
C THR A 142 -8.08 15.87 -16.77
N SER A 143 -8.92 15.36 -17.65
CA SER A 143 -9.76 14.18 -17.44
C SER A 143 -8.96 13.04 -16.77
N ALA A 144 -9.49 12.52 -15.66
CA ALA A 144 -8.97 11.33 -14.98
C ALA A 144 -9.43 10.02 -15.66
N TRP A 145 -9.79 10.06 -16.94
CA TRP A 145 -10.24 8.91 -17.71
C TRP A 145 -9.21 7.77 -17.67
N PRO A 146 -9.57 6.59 -17.11
CA PRO A 146 -8.58 5.55 -16.83
C PRO A 146 -8.16 4.74 -18.06
N PHE A 147 -8.83 4.89 -19.17
CA PHE A 147 -8.62 4.12 -20.40
C PHE A 147 -8.12 5.02 -21.55
N GLY A 148 -7.52 4.45 -22.56
CA GLY A 148 -7.11 5.15 -23.77
C GLY A 148 -5.60 5.21 -23.97
N ALA A 149 -4.96 6.37 -23.88
CA ALA A 149 -3.54 6.58 -24.25
C ALA A 149 -2.54 5.64 -23.52
N SER A 150 -2.93 5.01 -22.42
CA SER A 150 -2.14 4.01 -21.66
C SER A 150 -2.13 2.62 -22.24
N GLY A 151 -3.05 2.31 -23.16
CA GLY A 151 -3.29 0.96 -23.63
C GLY A 151 -4.00 0.06 -22.61
N ALA A 152 -4.45 0.59 -21.46
CA ALA A 152 -5.26 -0.16 -20.50
C ALA A 152 -6.62 -0.49 -21.11
N GLN A 153 -7.02 -1.76 -21.04
CA GLN A 153 -8.30 -2.25 -21.55
C GLN A 153 -9.20 -2.62 -20.38
N GLY A 154 -10.47 -2.19 -20.40
CA GLY A 154 -11.41 -2.45 -19.34
C GLY A 154 -12.62 -1.54 -19.40
N ALA A 155 -13.43 -1.53 -18.34
CA ALA A 155 -14.58 -0.64 -18.24
C ALA A 155 -14.90 -0.26 -16.79
N ILE A 156 -15.59 0.88 -16.63
CA ILE A 156 -16.35 1.29 -15.46
C ILE A 156 -17.77 0.79 -15.65
N VAL A 157 -18.31 0.15 -14.64
CA VAL A 157 -19.66 -0.42 -14.62
C VAL A 157 -20.41 0.18 -13.45
N LEU A 158 -21.49 0.89 -13.70
CA LEU A 158 -22.24 1.63 -12.71
C LEU A 158 -23.68 1.12 -12.61
N ASP A 159 -24.11 0.77 -11.41
CA ASP A 159 -25.52 0.49 -11.17
C ASP A 159 -26.38 1.74 -11.42
N THR A 160 -27.59 1.56 -11.95
CA THR A 160 -28.48 2.67 -12.27
C THR A 160 -29.78 2.61 -11.47
N SER A 161 -30.14 3.72 -10.85
CA SER A 161 -31.44 3.92 -10.21
C SER A 161 -32.52 4.38 -11.21
N ASP A 162 -32.10 4.98 -12.35
CA ASP A 162 -32.96 5.45 -13.44
C ASP A 162 -32.24 5.23 -14.79
N SER A 163 -32.58 4.13 -15.45
CA SER A 163 -31.93 3.72 -16.71
C SER A 163 -32.15 4.73 -17.85
N SER A 164 -33.26 5.47 -17.87
CA SER A 164 -33.53 6.45 -18.91
C SER A 164 -32.62 7.68 -18.79
N LYS A 165 -32.42 8.17 -17.57
CA LYS A 165 -31.49 9.27 -17.29
C LYS A 165 -30.06 8.83 -17.49
N ALA A 166 -29.70 7.59 -17.09
CA ALA A 166 -28.39 7.03 -17.36
C ALA A 166 -28.11 6.95 -18.87
N ALA A 167 -29.07 6.47 -19.67
CA ALA A 167 -28.95 6.43 -21.13
C ALA A 167 -28.75 7.82 -21.74
N SER A 168 -29.46 8.84 -21.23
CA SER A 168 -29.28 10.23 -21.68
C SER A 168 -27.87 10.75 -21.36
N PHE A 169 -27.36 10.51 -20.14
CA PHE A 169 -26.01 10.85 -19.74
C PHE A 169 -24.97 10.16 -20.63
N ILE A 170 -25.07 8.83 -20.79
CA ILE A 170 -24.19 8.02 -21.64
C ILE A 170 -24.17 8.53 -23.07
N SER A 171 -25.36 8.86 -23.64
CA SER A 171 -25.44 9.40 -25.00
C SER A 171 -24.76 10.76 -25.13
N THR A 172 -24.85 11.61 -24.11
CA THR A 172 -24.19 12.93 -24.10
C THR A 172 -22.67 12.77 -24.05
N GLU A 173 -22.15 11.93 -23.18
CA GLU A 173 -20.70 11.69 -23.08
C GLU A 173 -20.14 11.01 -24.33
N ALA A 174 -20.90 10.07 -24.92
CA ALA A 174 -20.53 9.46 -26.19
C ALA A 174 -20.47 10.48 -27.34
N GLN A 175 -21.39 11.45 -27.39
CA GLN A 175 -21.35 12.54 -28.38
C GLN A 175 -20.10 13.43 -28.20
N HIS A 176 -19.74 13.75 -26.95
CA HIS A 176 -18.51 14.50 -26.66
C HIS A 176 -17.25 13.75 -27.10
N ALA A 177 -17.24 12.41 -26.98
CA ALA A 177 -16.17 11.54 -27.46
C ALA A 177 -16.18 11.34 -28.98
N GLY A 178 -17.15 11.90 -29.72
CA GLY A 178 -17.32 11.64 -31.15
C GLY A 178 -17.68 10.19 -31.47
N ALA A 179 -18.37 9.50 -30.57
CA ALA A 179 -18.74 8.12 -30.74
C ALA A 179 -19.94 7.96 -31.70
N HIS A 180 -19.98 6.82 -32.38
CA HIS A 180 -21.02 6.44 -33.34
C HIS A 180 -21.68 5.13 -32.90
N ALA A 181 -22.91 4.90 -33.39
CA ALA A 181 -23.64 3.66 -33.13
C ALA A 181 -22.83 2.44 -33.58
N ALA A 182 -22.74 1.46 -32.72
CA ALA A 182 -22.12 0.16 -32.93
C ALA A 182 -23.00 -0.92 -32.30
N SER A 183 -22.80 -2.16 -32.73
CA SER A 183 -23.52 -3.31 -32.17
C SER A 183 -22.57 -4.50 -32.05
N TYR A 184 -22.70 -5.25 -30.96
CA TYR A 184 -21.96 -6.47 -30.73
C TYR A 184 -22.87 -7.55 -30.15
N ARG A 185 -22.93 -8.73 -30.76
CA ARG A 185 -23.81 -9.86 -30.37
C ARG A 185 -25.28 -9.47 -30.16
N GLY A 186 -25.76 -8.47 -30.92
CA GLY A 186 -27.14 -7.98 -30.81
C GLY A 186 -27.39 -6.94 -29.72
N VAL A 187 -26.38 -6.51 -28.99
CA VAL A 187 -26.47 -5.41 -28.01
C VAL A 187 -25.91 -4.14 -28.66
N ASP A 188 -26.70 -3.07 -28.64
CA ASP A 188 -26.32 -1.77 -29.21
C ASP A 188 -25.55 -0.95 -28.19
N TYR A 189 -24.51 -0.27 -28.64
CA TYR A 189 -23.68 0.65 -27.85
C TYR A 189 -23.13 1.75 -28.77
N GLN A 190 -22.33 2.66 -28.23
CA GLN A 190 -21.65 3.71 -29.01
C GLN A 190 -20.14 3.55 -28.85
N ALA A 191 -19.39 3.68 -29.96
CA ALA A 191 -17.93 3.57 -29.97
C ALA A 191 -17.29 4.76 -30.68
N SER A 192 -16.21 5.29 -30.10
CA SER A 192 -15.41 6.33 -30.74
C SER A 192 -14.30 5.73 -31.59
N THR A 193 -13.71 6.54 -32.47
CA THR A 193 -12.52 6.16 -33.24
C THR A 193 -11.27 6.03 -32.35
N GLY A 194 -11.30 6.62 -31.14
CA GLY A 194 -10.27 6.50 -30.11
C GLY A 194 -10.30 5.17 -29.35
N GLY A 195 -11.37 4.36 -29.56
CA GLY A 195 -11.54 3.07 -28.92
C GLY A 195 -12.33 3.11 -27.60
N GLU A 196 -12.89 4.26 -27.22
CA GLU A 196 -13.84 4.40 -26.11
C GLU A 196 -15.20 3.79 -26.51
N ALA A 197 -15.88 3.19 -25.53
CA ALA A 197 -17.19 2.59 -25.70
C ALA A 197 -18.14 3.01 -24.57
N PHE A 198 -19.41 3.26 -24.93
CA PHE A 198 -20.45 3.79 -24.06
C PHE A 198 -21.76 3.06 -24.31
N GLY A 199 -22.41 2.56 -23.25
CA GLY A 199 -23.68 1.85 -23.41
C GLY A 199 -24.38 1.55 -22.10
N ILE A 200 -25.60 1.07 -22.24
CA ILE A 200 -26.37 0.45 -21.15
C ILE A 200 -26.44 -1.04 -21.46
N VAL A 201 -25.94 -1.86 -20.55
CA VAL A 201 -26.06 -3.32 -20.62
C VAL A 201 -26.91 -3.76 -19.45
N ASP A 202 -28.06 -4.38 -19.73
CA ASP A 202 -29.13 -4.64 -18.76
C ASP A 202 -29.58 -3.35 -18.07
N ARG A 203 -29.22 -3.17 -16.79
CA ARG A 203 -29.49 -1.94 -16.02
C ARG A 203 -28.19 -1.21 -15.59
N LEU A 204 -27.08 -1.59 -16.17
CA LEU A 204 -25.77 -1.05 -15.81
C LEU A 204 -25.29 -0.07 -16.88
N ALA A 205 -24.85 1.09 -16.46
CA ALA A 205 -24.16 2.03 -17.34
C ALA A 205 -22.68 1.61 -17.46
N VAL A 206 -22.21 1.44 -18.69
CA VAL A 206 -20.86 0.95 -19.01
C VAL A 206 -20.11 1.99 -19.81
N LEU A 207 -18.96 2.40 -19.30
CA LEU A 207 -18.03 3.34 -19.93
C LEU A 207 -16.63 2.71 -19.92
N GLY A 208 -15.98 2.59 -21.06
CA GLY A 208 -14.66 1.96 -21.09
C GLY A 208 -14.08 1.88 -22.49
N THR A 209 -13.33 0.83 -22.73
CA THR A 209 -12.83 0.51 -24.07
C THR A 209 -13.79 -0.42 -24.79
N VAL A 210 -13.68 -0.50 -26.13
CA VAL A 210 -14.46 -1.47 -26.92
C VAL A 210 -14.23 -2.90 -26.42
N THR A 211 -13.00 -3.26 -26.08
CA THR A 211 -12.68 -4.58 -25.49
C THR A 211 -13.39 -4.79 -24.14
N GLY A 212 -13.39 -3.76 -23.27
CA GLY A 212 -14.10 -3.81 -21.99
C GLY A 212 -15.61 -3.96 -22.18
N MET A 213 -16.21 -3.18 -23.10
CA MET A 213 -17.64 -3.25 -23.44
C MET A 213 -18.02 -4.65 -23.97
N HIS A 214 -17.23 -5.20 -24.88
CA HIS A 214 -17.48 -6.57 -25.39
C HIS A 214 -17.43 -7.60 -24.27
N GLY A 215 -16.44 -7.51 -23.36
CA GLY A 215 -16.38 -8.40 -22.20
C GLY A 215 -17.61 -8.30 -21.30
N VAL A 216 -18.15 -7.11 -21.06
CA VAL A 216 -19.40 -6.90 -20.29
C VAL A 216 -20.60 -7.51 -21.04
N ILE A 217 -20.71 -7.30 -22.36
CA ILE A 217 -21.79 -7.85 -23.17
C ILE A 217 -21.71 -9.38 -23.20
N ASP A 218 -20.54 -9.97 -23.43
CA ASP A 218 -20.34 -11.41 -23.45
C ASP A 218 -20.79 -12.04 -22.11
N THR A 219 -20.40 -11.44 -21.00
CA THR A 219 -20.77 -11.91 -19.66
C THR A 219 -22.27 -11.76 -19.39
N SER A 220 -22.90 -10.67 -19.81
CA SER A 220 -24.35 -10.49 -19.70
C SER A 220 -25.15 -11.50 -20.53
N LEU A 221 -24.56 -12.00 -21.61
CA LEU A 221 -25.15 -13.03 -22.48
C LEU A 221 -24.85 -14.47 -22.04
N GLY A 222 -24.18 -14.67 -20.89
CA GLY A 222 -24.01 -15.98 -20.25
C GLY A 222 -22.58 -16.49 -20.19
N ASP A 223 -21.58 -15.72 -20.60
CA ASP A 223 -20.17 -16.06 -20.35
C ASP A 223 -19.87 -15.97 -18.84
N PRO A 224 -18.86 -16.69 -18.33
CA PRO A 224 -18.55 -16.71 -16.90
C PRO A 224 -18.25 -15.33 -16.34
N SER A 225 -18.99 -14.95 -15.28
CA SER A 225 -18.79 -13.67 -14.58
C SER A 225 -17.85 -13.79 -13.40
N LEU A 226 -17.24 -12.66 -13.02
CA LEU A 226 -16.39 -12.55 -11.83
C LEU A 226 -17.13 -12.89 -10.54
N ALA A 227 -18.40 -12.50 -10.42
CA ALA A 227 -19.24 -12.83 -9.27
C ALA A 227 -19.34 -14.34 -9.00
N HIS A 228 -19.19 -15.17 -10.03
CA HIS A 228 -19.21 -16.64 -9.93
C HIS A 228 -17.82 -17.28 -9.99
N ALA A 229 -16.75 -16.49 -10.10
CA ALA A 229 -15.39 -17.00 -10.08
C ALA A 229 -15.03 -17.51 -8.66
N ALA A 230 -14.56 -18.76 -8.57
CA ALA A 230 -14.37 -19.45 -7.27
C ALA A 230 -13.44 -18.70 -6.31
N ASN A 231 -12.34 -18.12 -6.81
CA ASN A 231 -11.40 -17.35 -5.99
C ASN A 231 -12.03 -16.05 -5.49
N TYR A 232 -12.75 -15.35 -6.36
CA TYR A 232 -13.44 -14.10 -6.02
C TYR A 232 -14.51 -14.34 -4.96
N SER A 233 -15.44 -15.27 -5.21
CA SER A 233 -16.51 -15.60 -4.26
C SER A 233 -15.97 -15.99 -2.90
N LYS A 234 -14.92 -16.84 -2.88
CA LYS A 234 -14.29 -17.30 -1.65
C LYS A 234 -13.67 -16.17 -0.83
N LEU A 235 -12.97 -15.23 -1.49
CA LEU A 235 -12.36 -14.09 -0.81
C LEU A 235 -13.41 -13.06 -0.39
N LEU A 236 -14.44 -12.85 -1.20
CA LEU A 236 -15.52 -11.92 -0.86
C LEU A 236 -16.39 -12.44 0.31
N GLU A 237 -16.64 -13.75 0.39
CA GLU A 237 -17.33 -14.38 1.54
C GLU A 237 -16.53 -14.21 2.84
N SER A 238 -15.20 -14.15 2.78
CA SER A 238 -14.35 -13.88 3.95
C SER A 238 -14.27 -12.41 4.30
N ALA A 239 -14.59 -11.51 3.36
CA ALA A 239 -14.46 -10.06 3.55
C ALA A 239 -15.30 -9.55 4.74
N PRO A 240 -14.86 -8.51 5.45
CA PRO A 240 -15.60 -7.96 6.57
C PRO A 240 -16.93 -7.35 6.09
N SER A 241 -17.98 -7.51 6.91
CA SER A 241 -19.24 -6.81 6.70
C SER A 241 -19.05 -5.29 6.82
N GLY A 242 -19.78 -4.52 6.02
CA GLY A 242 -19.66 -3.05 6.04
C GLY A 242 -18.47 -2.52 5.25
N ALA A 243 -17.85 -3.33 4.38
CA ALA A 243 -16.85 -2.83 3.46
C ALA A 243 -17.46 -1.79 2.50
N LEU A 244 -16.84 -0.61 2.44
CA LEU A 244 -17.22 0.47 1.53
C LEU A 244 -16.72 0.19 0.11
N ALA A 245 -15.56 -0.42 0.02
CA ALA A 245 -14.93 -0.78 -1.25
C ALA A 245 -14.04 -2.02 -1.08
N HIS A 246 -13.79 -2.69 -2.18
CA HIS A 246 -12.83 -3.77 -2.25
C HIS A 246 -12.07 -3.75 -3.58
N VAL A 247 -10.87 -4.29 -3.56
CA VAL A 247 -10.03 -4.48 -4.75
C VAL A 247 -9.60 -5.94 -4.79
N TYR A 248 -10.02 -6.61 -5.84
CA TYR A 248 -9.64 -7.98 -6.12
C TYR A 248 -8.57 -8.02 -7.20
N SER A 249 -7.54 -8.83 -6.99
CA SER A 249 -6.50 -9.10 -7.98
C SER A 249 -6.22 -10.59 -8.06
N ASP A 250 -6.28 -11.13 -9.29
CA ASP A 250 -5.88 -12.50 -9.61
C ASP A 250 -4.99 -12.50 -10.85
N PRO A 251 -3.67 -12.42 -10.68
CA PRO A 251 -2.73 -12.41 -11.79
C PRO A 251 -2.76 -13.69 -12.64
N GLY A 252 -3.35 -14.77 -12.13
CA GLY A 252 -3.52 -16.05 -12.83
C GLY A 252 -4.76 -16.14 -13.69
N ALA A 253 -5.75 -15.26 -13.51
CA ALA A 253 -7.05 -15.34 -14.18
C ALA A 253 -6.96 -15.15 -15.70
N SER A 254 -5.98 -14.39 -16.21
CA SER A 254 -5.83 -14.08 -17.64
C SER A 254 -5.21 -15.22 -18.48
N GLY A 255 -5.04 -16.44 -17.95
CA GLY A 255 -4.57 -17.60 -18.70
C GLY A 255 -3.14 -17.50 -19.28
N GLY A 256 -2.43 -16.46 -19.00
CA GLY A 256 -1.02 -16.33 -19.34
C GLY A 256 -0.21 -17.30 -18.48
N GLU A 257 0.11 -18.47 -19.03
CA GLU A 257 1.14 -19.34 -18.46
C GLU A 257 2.38 -18.46 -18.24
N ARG A 258 2.67 -18.16 -16.99
CA ARG A 258 4.02 -17.67 -16.65
C ARG A 258 4.94 -18.80 -17.06
N SER A 259 5.54 -18.67 -18.24
CA SER A 259 6.66 -19.48 -18.65
C SER A 259 7.60 -19.58 -17.47
N SER A 260 7.68 -20.76 -16.87
CA SER A 260 8.67 -21.12 -15.87
C SER A 260 10.03 -21.26 -16.55
N GLY A 261 10.41 -20.23 -17.31
CA GLY A 261 11.72 -20.07 -17.89
C GLY A 261 12.70 -19.72 -16.78
N SER A 262 13.34 -20.76 -16.25
CA SER A 262 14.65 -20.69 -15.63
C SER A 262 15.60 -19.97 -16.60
N GLY A 263 15.84 -18.68 -16.37
CA GLY A 263 16.75 -17.94 -17.21
C GLY A 263 16.90 -16.53 -16.68
N GLY A 264 18.03 -16.25 -16.04
CA GLY A 264 18.39 -14.93 -15.55
C GLY A 264 18.15 -13.85 -16.59
N SER A 265 17.31 -12.91 -16.29
CA SER A 265 17.23 -11.64 -16.98
C SER A 265 17.87 -10.57 -16.12
N SER A 266 19.13 -10.35 -16.40
CA SER A 266 19.82 -9.12 -16.05
C SER A 266 19.20 -7.94 -16.79
N GLY A 267 18.70 -6.95 -16.05
CA GLY A 267 18.74 -5.57 -16.45
C GLY A 267 17.65 -5.08 -17.39
N THR A 268 16.66 -4.47 -16.80
CA THR A 268 16.27 -3.08 -17.10
C THR A 268 15.36 -2.62 -15.97
N SER A 269 15.93 -1.84 -15.07
CA SER A 269 15.22 -1.10 -14.02
C SER A 269 14.29 -0.07 -14.64
N GLY A 270 13.07 -0.51 -14.97
CA GLY A 270 11.96 0.39 -15.26
C GLY A 270 11.45 0.99 -13.93
N THR A 271 11.78 2.23 -13.67
CA THR A 271 11.48 2.98 -12.43
C THR A 271 10.00 3.35 -12.28
N GLY A 272 9.05 2.64 -12.89
CA GLY A 272 7.64 3.06 -13.00
C GLY A 272 6.61 2.26 -12.22
N THR A 273 6.89 1.04 -11.77
CA THR A 273 5.85 0.11 -11.25
C THR A 273 5.84 -0.08 -9.75
N GLN A 274 6.59 0.72 -8.98
CA GLN A 274 6.98 0.36 -7.60
C GLN A 274 5.89 0.53 -6.52
N GLY A 275 4.75 1.20 -6.76
CA GLY A 275 3.79 1.51 -5.71
C GLY A 275 2.80 0.38 -5.40
N LEU A 276 1.93 0.03 -6.35
CA LEU A 276 0.86 -0.96 -6.13
C LEU A 276 1.41 -2.40 -6.13
N ASP A 277 2.35 -2.70 -7.06
CA ASP A 277 3.00 -4.01 -7.11
C ASP A 277 3.84 -4.27 -5.87
N SER A 278 4.50 -3.23 -5.34
CA SER A 278 5.23 -3.33 -4.07
C SER A 278 4.29 -3.55 -2.89
N LEU A 279 3.12 -2.92 -2.88
CA LEU A 279 2.11 -3.11 -1.85
C LEU A 279 1.48 -4.51 -1.94
N ILE A 280 1.06 -4.93 -3.12
CA ILE A 280 0.52 -6.27 -3.35
C ILE A 280 1.59 -7.32 -3.07
N GLY A 281 2.84 -7.07 -3.47
CA GLY A 281 4.00 -7.91 -3.18
C GLY A 281 4.31 -7.98 -1.68
N LEU A 282 4.29 -6.84 -0.99
CA LEU A 282 4.52 -6.76 0.46
C LEU A 282 3.41 -7.44 1.25
N LEU A 283 2.15 -7.28 0.85
CA LEU A 283 0.99 -7.81 1.57
C LEU A 283 0.70 -9.27 1.26
N GLY A 284 0.90 -9.75 0.03
CA GLY A 284 0.50 -11.09 -0.38
C GLY A 284 1.39 -11.81 -1.40
N GLY A 285 2.41 -11.16 -1.92
CA GLY A 285 3.23 -11.74 -3.01
C GLY A 285 2.42 -11.88 -4.32
N ALA A 286 2.82 -12.83 -5.19
CA ALA A 286 2.11 -13.12 -6.46
C ALA A 286 0.86 -13.99 -6.24
N ARG A 287 0.03 -13.67 -5.26
CA ARG A 287 -1.15 -14.44 -4.86
C ARG A 287 -2.43 -13.74 -5.29
N THR A 288 -3.52 -14.49 -5.33
CA THR A 288 -4.86 -13.91 -5.44
C THR A 288 -5.20 -13.22 -4.14
N VAL A 289 -5.55 -11.94 -4.20
CA VAL A 289 -5.84 -11.11 -3.02
C VAL A 289 -7.14 -10.34 -3.18
N ASN A 290 -7.78 -10.06 -2.06
CA ASN A 290 -8.86 -9.09 -1.94
C ASN A 290 -8.53 -8.12 -0.82
N VAL A 291 -8.55 -6.83 -1.11
CA VAL A 291 -8.34 -5.76 -0.14
C VAL A 291 -9.68 -5.08 0.11
N SER A 292 -10.16 -5.11 1.34
CA SER A 292 -11.42 -4.49 1.74
C SER A 292 -11.18 -3.27 2.61
N LEU A 293 -11.87 -2.18 2.31
CA LEU A 293 -11.87 -0.94 3.08
C LEU A 293 -13.13 -0.85 3.94
N VAL A 294 -12.96 -0.74 5.24
CA VAL A 294 -14.07 -0.60 6.20
C VAL A 294 -13.88 0.70 7.00
N PRO A 295 -14.72 1.70 6.76
CA PRO A 295 -14.72 2.92 7.58
C PRO A 295 -15.47 2.71 8.89
N SER A 296 -15.06 3.45 9.91
CA SER A 296 -15.84 3.71 11.11
C SER A 296 -15.73 5.19 11.49
N SER A 297 -16.53 5.66 12.44
CA SER A 297 -16.48 7.06 12.89
C SER A 297 -15.15 7.48 13.51
N SER A 298 -14.33 6.51 13.97
CA SER A 298 -13.06 6.77 14.68
C SER A 298 -11.86 6.06 14.07
N SER A 299 -12.05 5.27 13.01
CA SER A 299 -10.96 4.53 12.38
C SER A 299 -11.28 4.12 10.95
N ILE A 300 -10.25 3.73 10.23
CA ILE A 300 -10.37 3.08 8.93
C ILE A 300 -9.58 1.79 8.98
N SER A 301 -10.20 0.67 8.58
CA SER A 301 -9.51 -0.60 8.44
C SER A 301 -9.35 -1.02 6.99
N LEU A 302 -8.19 -1.58 6.69
CA LEU A 302 -7.89 -2.30 5.47
C LEU A 302 -7.67 -3.77 5.82
N ASP A 303 -8.52 -4.63 5.29
CA ASP A 303 -8.36 -6.08 5.39
C ASP A 303 -7.83 -6.62 4.08
N VAL A 304 -6.68 -7.26 4.13
CA VAL A 304 -6.03 -7.92 2.99
C VAL A 304 -6.19 -9.41 3.16
N ASP A 305 -7.08 -10.00 2.41
CA ASP A 305 -7.32 -11.44 2.36
C ASP A 305 -6.56 -12.05 1.19
N SER A 306 -5.71 -13.02 1.44
CA SER A 306 -4.90 -13.69 0.43
C SER A 306 -5.12 -15.18 0.42
N LEU A 307 -5.23 -15.78 -0.78
CA LEU A 307 -5.28 -17.23 -0.94
C LEU A 307 -3.88 -17.82 -0.80
N VAL A 308 -3.71 -18.76 0.11
CA VAL A 308 -2.46 -19.50 0.28
C VAL A 308 -2.34 -20.55 -0.83
N SER A 309 -1.26 -20.50 -1.58
CA SER A 309 -0.94 -21.57 -2.53
C SER A 309 -0.62 -22.87 -1.79
N LYS A 310 -1.15 -24.01 -2.24
CA LYS A 310 -0.81 -25.34 -1.69
C LYS A 310 0.67 -25.70 -1.86
N ASN A 311 1.33 -25.10 -2.86
CA ASN A 311 2.75 -25.29 -3.15
C ASN A 311 3.36 -23.88 -3.34
N PRO A 312 3.67 -23.15 -2.25
CA PRO A 312 4.33 -21.87 -2.41
C PRO A 312 5.70 -22.11 -3.06
N PRO A 313 6.05 -21.38 -4.12
CA PRO A 313 7.40 -21.46 -4.65
C PRO A 313 8.38 -21.09 -3.52
N THR A 314 9.41 -21.91 -3.34
CA THR A 314 10.41 -21.79 -2.26
C THR A 314 11.20 -20.48 -2.28
N SER A 315 11.05 -19.69 -3.34
CA SER A 315 11.74 -18.41 -3.57
C SER A 315 10.88 -17.16 -3.33
N THR A 316 9.56 -17.29 -3.20
CA THR A 316 8.70 -16.15 -2.87
C THR A 316 8.48 -16.15 -1.36
N GLY A 317 9.16 -15.26 -0.66
CA GLY A 317 8.86 -14.91 0.72
C GLY A 317 7.36 -14.62 0.84
N GLY A 318 6.66 -15.28 1.72
CA GLY A 318 5.28 -14.95 2.02
C GLY A 318 5.23 -13.49 2.47
N GLY A 319 4.31 -12.68 1.91
CA GLY A 319 4.14 -11.31 2.35
C GLY A 319 3.83 -11.18 3.85
N LEU A 320 3.61 -9.96 4.34
CA LEU A 320 3.32 -9.68 5.76
C LEU A 320 2.22 -10.58 6.35
N ALA A 321 1.23 -10.98 5.55
CA ALA A 321 0.17 -11.88 5.99
C ALA A 321 0.69 -13.29 6.36
N ALA A 322 1.60 -13.85 5.56
CA ALA A 322 2.13 -15.20 5.77
C ALA A 322 3.14 -15.29 6.92
N SER A 323 3.77 -14.16 7.27
CA SER A 323 4.74 -14.06 8.37
C SER A 323 4.18 -13.39 9.63
N ALA A 324 2.88 -13.12 9.65
CA ALA A 324 2.25 -12.30 10.69
C ALA A 324 2.41 -12.88 12.11
N SER A 325 2.38 -14.20 12.28
CA SER A 325 2.55 -14.82 13.61
C SER A 325 3.97 -14.66 14.14
N GLU A 326 4.98 -14.85 13.28
CA GLU A 326 6.39 -14.68 13.63
C GLU A 326 6.75 -13.21 13.79
N GLY A 327 6.15 -12.34 12.93
CA GLY A 327 6.26 -10.91 13.08
C GLY A 327 5.67 -10.40 14.39
N ALA A 328 4.55 -10.94 14.83
CA ALA A 328 3.95 -10.59 16.12
C ALA A 328 4.85 -11.03 17.30
N GLN A 329 5.55 -12.15 17.19
CA GLN A 329 6.52 -12.56 18.19
C GLN A 329 7.69 -11.57 18.23
N ALA A 330 8.32 -11.27 17.09
CA ALA A 330 9.41 -10.31 17.01
C ALA A 330 9.03 -8.93 17.58
N LEU A 331 7.81 -8.44 17.25
CA LEU A 331 7.30 -7.19 17.81
C LEU A 331 7.18 -7.26 19.33
N SER A 332 6.69 -8.37 19.89
CA SER A 332 6.43 -8.51 21.32
C SER A 332 7.70 -8.41 22.20
N GLU A 333 8.87 -8.66 21.63
CA GLU A 333 10.18 -8.62 22.28
C GLU A 333 10.86 -7.23 22.21
N LEU A 334 10.33 -6.30 21.40
CA LEU A 334 10.88 -4.95 21.26
C LEU A 334 10.68 -4.11 22.53
N PRO A 335 11.46 -3.01 22.72
CA PRO A 335 11.32 -2.13 23.86
C PRO A 335 9.92 -1.58 24.04
N GLY A 336 9.38 -1.64 25.26
CA GLY A 336 8.00 -1.31 25.60
C GLY A 336 7.61 0.15 25.43
N GLU A 337 8.58 1.06 25.43
CA GLU A 337 8.37 2.50 25.22
C GLU A 337 8.41 2.92 23.74
N SER A 338 8.40 1.94 22.82
CA SER A 338 8.43 2.22 21.38
C SER A 338 7.08 2.75 20.90
N TRP A 339 7.09 3.95 20.32
CA TRP A 339 5.94 4.53 19.63
C TRP A 339 5.86 4.12 18.14
N LEU A 340 6.95 3.57 17.61
CA LEU A 340 6.97 2.86 16.33
C LEU A 340 7.57 1.50 16.58
N ALA A 341 6.85 0.46 16.20
CA ALA A 341 7.33 -0.90 16.27
C ALA A 341 6.76 -1.72 15.11
N ALA A 342 7.61 -2.52 14.49
CA ALA A 342 7.18 -3.48 13.47
C ALA A 342 7.98 -4.77 13.61
N GLY A 343 7.30 -5.90 13.52
CA GLY A 343 7.90 -7.22 13.53
C GLY A 343 7.65 -7.93 12.21
N LEU A 344 8.66 -8.62 11.71
CA LEU A 344 8.67 -9.37 10.46
C LEU A 344 9.17 -10.79 10.71
N GLY A 345 8.44 -11.78 10.21
CA GLY A 345 8.89 -13.17 10.23
C GLY A 345 9.64 -13.57 8.96
N ASN A 346 10.38 -14.69 9.03
CA ASN A 346 11.04 -15.33 7.88
C ASN A 346 11.94 -14.42 7.04
N VAL A 347 12.62 -13.46 7.68
CA VAL A 347 13.39 -12.40 7.02
C VAL A 347 14.50 -12.97 6.15
N GLY A 348 15.18 -14.03 6.59
CA GLY A 348 16.26 -14.67 5.83
C GLY A 348 15.80 -15.23 4.48
N VAL A 349 14.58 -15.78 4.42
CA VAL A 349 13.99 -16.29 3.16
C VAL A 349 13.52 -15.15 2.28
N THR A 350 12.90 -14.13 2.87
CA THR A 350 12.41 -12.95 2.17
C THR A 350 13.55 -12.14 1.55
N LEU A 351 14.65 -11.93 2.30
CA LEU A 351 15.85 -11.23 1.82
C LEU A 351 16.63 -12.02 0.75
N ALA A 352 16.64 -13.33 0.86
CA ALA A 352 17.32 -14.17 -0.13
C ALA A 352 16.55 -14.23 -1.46
N GLY A 353 15.23 -14.06 -1.44
CA GLY A 353 14.36 -14.10 -2.60
C GLY A 353 14.11 -12.76 -3.27
N ASP A 354 14.06 -11.67 -2.50
CA ASP A 354 13.66 -10.37 -3.04
C ASP A 354 14.18 -9.20 -2.18
N VAL A 355 15.35 -8.67 -2.54
CA VAL A 355 15.90 -7.44 -1.95
C VAL A 355 14.93 -6.24 -2.14
N GLN A 356 14.03 -6.31 -3.11
CA GLN A 356 13.02 -5.29 -3.36
C GLN A 356 11.96 -5.23 -2.25
N ALA A 357 11.70 -6.32 -1.53
CA ALA A 357 10.79 -6.31 -0.38
C ALA A 357 11.29 -5.41 0.75
N LEU A 358 12.62 -5.37 0.99
CA LEU A 358 13.23 -4.40 1.93
C LEU A 358 13.15 -2.96 1.42
N HIS A 359 13.33 -2.75 0.11
CA HIS A 359 13.11 -1.44 -0.48
C HIS A 359 11.64 -1.02 -0.34
N GLY A 360 10.69 -1.96 -0.40
CA GLY A 360 9.27 -1.73 -0.12
C GLY A 360 9.02 -1.26 1.33
N LEU A 361 9.66 -1.89 2.30
CA LEU A 361 9.59 -1.51 3.72
C LEU A 361 10.31 -0.17 3.98
N GLY A 362 11.48 0.01 3.38
CA GLY A 362 12.20 1.27 3.36
C GLY A 362 11.39 2.37 2.68
N SER A 363 10.71 2.08 1.56
CA SER A 363 9.86 3.04 0.88
C SER A 363 8.58 3.34 1.68
N LEU A 364 8.05 2.40 2.44
CA LEU A 364 6.91 2.61 3.34
C LEU A 364 7.31 3.52 4.51
N ILE A 365 8.47 3.31 5.11
CA ILE A 365 9.00 4.16 6.18
C ILE A 365 9.46 5.52 5.62
N THR A 366 10.11 5.58 4.43
CA THR A 366 10.46 6.86 3.78
C THR A 366 9.25 7.58 3.25
N SER A 367 8.19 6.88 2.91
CA SER A 367 6.94 7.49 2.50
C SER A 367 6.15 8.04 3.68
N LEU A 368 6.24 7.40 4.84
CA LEU A 368 5.78 7.97 6.12
C LEU A 368 6.61 9.20 6.50
N GLY A 369 7.87 9.28 6.08
CA GLY A 369 8.76 10.42 6.30
C GLY A 369 8.79 11.47 5.17
N GLY A 370 7.95 11.37 4.14
CA GLY A 370 7.79 12.41 3.11
C GLY A 370 8.94 12.59 2.11
N ALA A 371 9.93 11.70 2.07
CA ALA A 371 11.12 11.86 1.23
C ALA A 371 10.96 11.20 -0.15
N SER A 372 10.66 12.00 -1.16
CA SER A 372 10.71 11.57 -2.57
C SER A 372 12.13 11.63 -3.11
N ALA A 373 12.65 10.50 -3.57
CA ALA A 373 13.94 10.42 -4.23
C ALA A 373 13.80 10.28 -5.74
N THR A 374 13.98 11.37 -6.46
CA THR A 374 14.53 11.36 -7.82
C THR A 374 15.14 12.71 -8.12
N GLY A 375 16.44 12.76 -8.24
CA GLY A 375 17.15 13.94 -8.74
C GLY A 375 18.59 13.98 -8.26
N SER A 376 19.52 13.50 -9.10
CA SER A 376 20.92 13.89 -9.04
C SER A 376 21.01 15.39 -9.24
N SER A 377 21.21 16.15 -8.19
CA SER A 377 21.79 17.48 -8.26
C SER A 377 22.43 17.80 -6.92
N THR A 378 23.73 17.93 -6.96
CA THR A 378 24.58 18.59 -6.02
C THR A 378 24.04 19.99 -5.71
N GLU A 379 23.30 20.13 -4.61
CA GLU A 379 23.17 21.38 -3.90
C GLU A 379 23.22 21.07 -2.41
N GLU A 380 24.27 21.54 -1.78
CA GLU A 380 24.45 21.61 -0.34
C GLU A 380 23.28 22.39 0.27
N SER A 381 22.29 21.69 0.81
CA SER A 381 21.33 22.31 1.70
C SER A 381 21.73 22.07 3.14
N SER A 382 22.06 23.16 3.77
CA SER A 382 22.44 23.35 5.13
C SER A 382 21.53 22.62 6.13
N GLY A 383 22.10 21.64 6.88
CA GLY A 383 21.80 21.44 8.30
C GLY A 383 20.51 20.70 8.68
N GLY A 384 19.73 20.12 7.76
CA GLY A 384 18.51 19.39 8.09
C GLY A 384 18.74 17.90 8.34
N PHE A 385 18.07 17.33 9.33
CA PHE A 385 18.06 15.88 9.61
C PHE A 385 17.44 15.12 8.43
N ASN A 386 18.25 14.30 7.74
CA ASN A 386 17.83 13.57 6.55
C ASN A 386 17.40 12.14 6.91
N ILE A 387 16.12 11.94 7.23
CA ILE A 387 15.55 10.61 7.55
C ILE A 387 15.81 9.59 6.42
N LYS A 388 15.77 10.04 5.16
CA LYS A 388 16.11 9.20 4.01
C LYS A 388 17.56 8.75 4.05
N GLY A 389 18.50 9.67 4.35
CA GLY A 389 19.91 9.34 4.50
C GLY A 389 20.17 8.37 5.65
N VAL A 390 19.43 8.52 6.76
CA VAL A 390 19.46 7.58 7.89
C VAL A 390 19.03 6.19 7.45
N LEU A 391 17.91 6.09 6.78
CA LEU A 391 17.35 4.81 6.37
C LEU A 391 18.17 4.16 5.26
N GLU A 392 18.60 4.93 4.27
CA GLU A 392 19.52 4.48 3.21
C GLU A 392 20.87 4.08 3.81
N GLY A 393 21.38 4.83 4.77
CA GLY A 393 22.62 4.51 5.48
C GLY A 393 22.52 3.19 6.27
N VAL A 394 21.35 2.84 6.80
CA VAL A 394 21.09 1.58 7.51
C VAL A 394 20.82 0.42 6.55
N LEU A 395 20.07 0.66 5.47
CA LEU A 395 19.66 -0.37 4.53
C LEU A 395 20.68 -0.64 3.42
N ALA A 396 21.45 0.36 2.99
CA ALA A 396 22.48 0.20 1.96
C ALA A 396 23.54 -0.84 2.33
N PRO A 397 24.05 -0.89 3.57
CA PRO A 397 24.94 -1.95 4.00
C PRO A 397 24.29 -3.34 3.99
N LEU A 398 23.03 -3.46 4.39
CA LEU A 398 22.28 -4.71 4.30
C LEU A 398 22.10 -5.15 2.84
N SER A 399 21.88 -4.21 1.92
CA SER A 399 21.81 -4.49 0.48
C SER A 399 23.19 -4.84 -0.10
N ALA A 400 24.29 -4.27 0.41
CA ALA A 400 25.64 -4.63 0.02
C ALA A 400 26.03 -6.05 0.45
N LEU A 401 25.41 -6.59 1.50
CA LEU A 401 25.53 -8.01 1.87
C LEU A 401 24.83 -8.94 0.87
N SER A 402 23.94 -8.41 0.03
CA SER A 402 23.15 -9.14 -0.97
C SER A 402 23.57 -8.91 -2.43
N ALA A 403 24.76 -8.30 -2.71
CA ALA A 403 25.23 -8.00 -4.07
C ALA A 403 25.34 -9.25 -4.97
N PRO A 404 24.94 -9.19 -6.26
CA PRO A 404 24.86 -10.35 -7.14
C PRO A 404 26.25 -10.93 -7.45
N GLY A 405 26.46 -12.20 -7.18
CA GLY A 405 27.70 -12.90 -7.56
C GLY A 405 28.02 -14.22 -6.90
N ALA A 406 27.26 -14.74 -5.95
CA ALA A 406 27.63 -16.00 -5.32
C ALA A 406 26.45 -16.85 -4.85
N GLN A 407 26.44 -18.12 -5.27
CA GLN A 407 25.70 -19.20 -4.59
C GLN A 407 26.01 -19.28 -3.07
N SER A 408 27.07 -18.59 -2.62
CA SER A 408 27.44 -18.45 -1.20
C SER A 408 26.61 -17.43 -0.40
N GLN A 409 25.81 -16.57 -1.06
CA GLN A 409 25.01 -15.53 -0.38
C GLN A 409 23.74 -16.08 0.27
N HIS A 410 23.08 -17.05 -0.36
CA HIS A 410 21.94 -17.75 0.25
C HIS A 410 22.28 -18.31 1.62
N ASN A 411 23.53 -18.77 1.79
CA ASN A 411 24.00 -19.31 3.06
C ASN A 411 24.34 -18.21 4.08
N PHE A 412 24.74 -17.00 3.62
CA PHE A 412 25.14 -15.94 4.56
C PHE A 412 23.94 -15.23 5.21
N LEU A 413 22.80 -15.12 4.53
CA LEU A 413 21.57 -14.54 5.09
C LEU A 413 20.70 -15.57 5.82
N SER A 414 21.02 -16.84 5.72
CA SER A 414 20.25 -17.95 6.32
C SER A 414 20.21 -17.93 7.85
N TRP A 415 21.12 -17.19 8.51
CA TRP A 415 21.11 -17.05 9.96
C TRP A 415 19.96 -16.18 10.49
N MET A 416 19.37 -15.32 9.65
CA MET A 416 18.26 -14.46 10.03
C MET A 416 16.97 -15.27 10.15
N SER A 417 16.22 -15.14 11.24
CA SER A 417 14.89 -15.74 11.41
C SER A 417 13.79 -14.69 11.30
N SER A 418 13.75 -13.77 12.24
CA SER A 418 12.79 -12.69 12.33
C SER A 418 13.52 -11.35 12.47
N ALA A 419 12.80 -10.26 12.23
CA ALA A 419 13.29 -8.91 12.42
C ALA A 419 12.29 -8.08 13.21
N GLY A 420 12.80 -7.20 14.06
CA GLY A 420 12.06 -6.14 14.71
C GLY A 420 12.63 -4.78 14.33
N ILE A 421 11.77 -3.81 14.15
CA ILE A 421 12.15 -2.39 13.97
C ILE A 421 11.45 -1.62 15.08
N PHE A 422 12.17 -0.71 15.73
CA PHE A 422 11.59 0.11 16.78
C PHE A 422 12.11 1.53 16.75
N ALA A 423 11.27 2.45 17.24
CA ALA A 423 11.69 3.79 17.62
C ALA A 423 10.89 4.23 18.86
N GLY A 424 11.57 4.86 19.81
CA GLY A 424 11.04 5.36 21.08
C GLY A 424 11.71 6.67 21.48
N GLY A 425 11.24 7.27 22.56
CA GLY A 425 11.73 8.56 23.05
C GLY A 425 10.92 9.75 22.52
N SER A 426 11.02 10.88 23.21
CA SER A 426 10.21 12.10 22.95
C SER A 426 10.98 13.23 22.27
N GLY A 427 12.26 13.03 21.93
CA GLY A 427 13.10 14.03 21.28
C GLY A 427 14.44 13.45 20.84
N ILE A 428 15.25 14.25 20.12
CA ILE A 428 16.53 13.80 19.56
C ILE A 428 17.48 13.22 20.62
N VAL A 429 17.55 13.88 21.78
CA VAL A 429 18.53 13.51 22.82
C VAL A 429 18.24 12.14 23.44
N ASN A 430 16.97 11.77 23.52
CA ASN A 430 16.53 10.50 24.09
C ASN A 430 15.93 9.55 23.03
N LEU A 431 16.13 9.84 21.75
CA LEU A 431 15.71 8.97 20.67
C LEU A 431 16.43 7.62 20.79
N ARG A 432 15.64 6.56 20.78
CA ARG A 432 16.07 5.18 20.71
C ARG A 432 15.46 4.57 19.46
N ALA A 433 16.28 4.10 18.55
CA ALA A 433 15.77 3.47 17.35
C ALA A 433 16.74 2.41 16.85
N GLY A 434 16.21 1.35 16.25
CA GLY A 434 17.05 0.30 15.74
C GLY A 434 16.30 -0.80 15.02
N ILE A 435 17.10 -1.69 14.42
CA ILE A 435 16.68 -2.94 13.79
C ILE A 435 17.28 -4.09 14.59
N VAL A 436 16.46 -5.03 14.97
CA VAL A 436 16.84 -6.25 15.69
C VAL A 436 16.60 -7.43 14.78
N LEU A 437 17.60 -8.27 14.58
CA LEU A 437 17.51 -9.50 13.79
C LEU A 437 17.78 -10.69 14.71
N ASP A 438 16.84 -11.60 14.80
CA ASP A 438 17.02 -12.84 15.55
C ASP A 438 17.90 -13.80 14.76
N SER A 439 18.91 -14.40 15.43
CA SER A 439 19.90 -15.25 14.80
C SER A 439 19.66 -16.72 15.10
N LYS A 440 19.58 -17.53 14.03
CA LYS A 440 19.63 -19.01 14.10
C LYS A 440 21.07 -19.55 14.19
N ASP A 441 22.07 -18.72 13.81
CA ASP A 441 23.47 -19.08 13.82
C ASP A 441 24.31 -17.94 14.41
N PRO A 442 24.65 -18.01 15.71
CA PRO A 442 25.44 -16.99 16.40
C PRO A 442 26.81 -16.70 15.77
N SER A 443 27.42 -17.70 15.15
CA SER A 443 28.74 -17.54 14.53
C SER A 443 28.65 -16.70 13.26
N LEU A 444 27.61 -16.92 12.43
CA LEU A 444 27.38 -16.16 11.21
C LEU A 444 26.92 -14.73 11.52
N SER A 445 26.04 -14.53 12.50
CA SER A 445 25.61 -13.19 12.90
C SER A 445 26.77 -12.37 13.52
N LYS A 446 27.62 -12.99 14.31
CA LYS A 446 28.85 -12.34 14.80
C LYS A 446 29.78 -11.92 13.66
N ALA A 447 30.01 -12.82 12.68
CA ALA A 447 30.81 -12.50 11.50
C ALA A 447 30.18 -11.38 10.63
N ALA A 448 28.86 -11.23 10.69
CA ALA A 448 28.14 -10.18 9.98
C ALA A 448 28.51 -8.78 10.49
N VAL A 449 28.81 -8.60 11.79
CA VAL A 449 29.26 -7.31 12.35
C VAL A 449 30.51 -6.83 11.63
N ALA A 450 31.53 -7.68 11.50
CA ALA A 450 32.78 -7.31 10.83
C ALA A 450 32.60 -7.05 9.32
N LYS A 451 31.76 -7.87 8.65
CA LYS A 451 31.48 -7.68 7.22
C LYS A 451 30.76 -6.36 6.95
N LEU A 452 29.79 -6.01 7.81
CA LEU A 452 29.05 -4.76 7.68
C LEU A 452 29.95 -3.55 7.96
N GLY A 453 30.84 -3.64 8.96
CA GLY A 453 31.87 -2.64 9.21
C GLY A 453 32.76 -2.39 8.00
N ALA A 454 33.29 -3.44 7.38
CA ALA A 454 34.09 -3.33 6.18
C ALA A 454 33.33 -2.75 4.97
N ALA A 455 32.01 -3.00 4.85
CA ALA A 455 31.16 -2.41 3.83
C ALA A 455 30.95 -0.91 4.05
N LEU A 456 30.74 -0.49 5.30
CA LEU A 456 30.60 0.91 5.69
C LEU A 456 31.88 1.71 5.45
N GLU A 457 33.06 1.15 5.78
CA GLU A 457 34.35 1.77 5.46
C GLU A 457 34.55 1.99 3.95
N LYS A 458 34.18 0.99 3.13
CA LYS A 458 34.23 1.11 1.67
C LYS A 458 33.32 2.19 1.11
N SER A 459 32.21 2.48 1.79
CA SER A 459 31.28 3.56 1.41
C SER A 459 31.69 4.94 1.92
N GLY A 460 32.87 5.06 2.56
CA GLY A 460 33.40 6.32 3.06
C GLY A 460 33.04 6.63 4.51
N GLY A 461 32.41 5.71 5.23
CA GLY A 461 32.18 5.82 6.67
C GLY A 461 33.46 5.56 7.49
N SER A 462 33.53 6.06 8.71
CA SER A 462 34.55 5.67 9.68
C SER A 462 33.99 4.64 10.65
N VAL A 463 34.69 3.54 10.85
CA VAL A 463 34.27 2.43 11.72
C VAL A 463 35.30 2.21 12.82
N GLN A 464 34.87 1.99 14.04
CA GLN A 464 35.72 1.61 15.17
C GLN A 464 35.10 0.47 15.96
N ALA A 465 35.95 -0.42 16.47
CA ALA A 465 35.49 -1.46 17.40
C ALA A 465 35.16 -0.82 18.75
N ILE A 466 34.03 -1.18 19.31
CA ILE A 466 33.56 -0.74 20.63
C ILE A 466 33.19 -1.93 21.51
N SER A 467 32.99 -1.67 22.80
CA SER A 467 32.51 -2.70 23.75
C SER A 467 31.19 -2.25 24.34
N ILE A 468 30.13 -2.98 24.05
CA ILE A 468 28.80 -2.77 24.62
C ILE A 468 28.49 -3.94 25.58
N PRO A 469 28.00 -3.67 26.80
CA PRO A 469 27.68 -4.73 27.76
C PRO A 469 26.68 -5.75 27.19
N GLY A 470 27.02 -7.04 27.28
CA GLY A 470 26.17 -8.14 26.80
C GLY A 470 26.36 -8.51 25.32
N THR A 471 27.31 -7.88 24.65
CA THR A 471 27.68 -8.20 23.25
C THR A 471 28.99 -8.99 23.18
N ASP A 472 29.12 -9.80 22.15
CA ASP A 472 30.34 -10.57 21.83
C ASP A 472 31.06 -10.00 20.59
N ALA A 473 30.43 -9.09 19.87
CA ALA A 473 31.03 -8.24 18.83
C ALA A 473 30.23 -6.93 18.72
N ALA A 474 30.91 -5.79 18.65
CA ALA A 474 30.29 -4.49 18.42
C ALA A 474 31.22 -3.53 17.69
N ILE A 475 30.65 -2.69 16.83
CA ILE A 475 31.31 -1.59 16.13
C ILE A 475 30.43 -0.34 16.20
N SER A 476 31.09 0.81 16.20
CA SER A 476 30.43 2.12 15.98
C SER A 476 30.86 2.67 14.64
N ALA A 477 29.90 3.18 13.88
CA ALA A 477 30.14 3.71 12.55
C ALA A 477 29.57 5.13 12.43
N ARG A 478 30.40 6.05 11.90
CA ARG A 478 29.93 7.35 11.42
C ARG A 478 29.65 7.25 9.94
N VAL A 479 28.42 7.48 9.58
CA VAL A 479 27.98 7.49 8.19
C VAL A 479 27.73 8.92 7.76
N ASN A 480 28.22 9.32 6.58
CA ASN A 480 28.03 10.68 6.07
C ASN A 480 26.54 11.00 5.95
N GLY A 481 26.11 12.14 6.48
CA GLY A 481 24.71 12.57 6.50
C GLY A 481 23.90 12.11 7.72
N LEU A 482 24.48 11.31 8.63
CA LEU A 482 23.87 10.96 9.92
C LEU A 482 24.45 11.84 11.04
N PRO A 483 23.61 12.53 11.83
CA PRO A 483 24.08 13.34 12.96
C PRO A 483 24.45 12.50 14.20
N VAL A 484 24.17 11.20 14.16
CA VAL A 484 24.39 10.23 15.24
C VAL A 484 25.21 9.04 14.76
N GLU A 485 25.94 8.41 15.66
CA GLU A 485 26.68 7.18 15.36
C GLU A 485 25.71 6.00 15.24
N LEU A 486 26.03 5.10 14.32
CA LEU A 486 25.32 3.86 14.11
C LEU A 486 26.11 2.74 14.77
N ASP A 487 25.54 2.14 15.83
CA ASP A 487 26.18 1.05 16.53
C ASP A 487 25.61 -0.29 16.08
N ILE A 488 26.48 -1.20 15.71
CA ILE A 488 26.13 -2.52 15.20
C ILE A 488 26.74 -3.56 16.13
N ALA A 489 25.90 -4.43 16.66
CA ALA A 489 26.34 -5.41 17.64
C ALA A 489 25.70 -6.78 17.45
N ASN A 490 26.40 -7.80 17.93
CA ASN A 490 25.88 -9.15 18.12
C ASN A 490 25.96 -9.48 19.60
N GLY A 491 24.87 -10.01 20.17
CA GLY A 491 24.85 -10.30 21.61
C GLY A 491 23.64 -11.12 22.02
N ALA A 492 23.59 -11.47 23.32
CA ALA A 492 22.47 -12.21 23.89
C ALA A 492 21.32 -11.27 24.27
N GLY A 493 20.11 -11.56 23.77
CA GLY A 493 18.88 -10.94 24.18
C GLY A 493 18.46 -11.33 25.60
N SER A 494 17.43 -10.68 26.14
CA SER A 494 16.84 -11.01 27.46
C SER A 494 16.20 -12.40 27.50
N ASP A 495 15.82 -12.93 26.34
CA ASP A 495 15.27 -14.27 26.10
C ASP A 495 16.35 -15.35 25.97
N GLY A 496 17.63 -14.97 26.01
CA GLY A 496 18.78 -15.85 25.82
C GLY A 496 19.08 -16.21 24.36
N GLN A 497 18.28 -15.71 23.39
CA GLN A 497 18.56 -15.88 21.97
C GLN A 497 19.62 -14.88 21.51
N THR A 498 20.40 -15.27 20.50
CA THR A 498 21.36 -14.34 19.90
C THR A 498 20.64 -13.37 18.98
N LYS A 499 20.90 -12.09 19.18
CA LYS A 499 20.36 -10.99 18.39
C LYS A 499 21.48 -10.20 17.73
N PHE A 500 21.26 -9.84 16.47
CA PHE A 500 22.08 -8.88 15.75
C PHE A 500 21.31 -7.55 15.71
N VAL A 501 21.94 -6.48 16.18
CA VAL A 501 21.28 -5.17 16.35
C VAL A 501 22.02 -4.11 15.56
N ILE A 502 21.27 -3.26 14.87
CA ILE A 502 21.70 -2.01 14.30
C ILE A 502 20.93 -0.91 15.03
N GLY A 503 21.60 -0.07 15.82
CA GLY A 503 20.95 0.93 16.65
C GLY A 503 21.55 2.33 16.47
N LEU A 504 20.76 3.36 16.76
CA LEU A 504 21.24 4.74 16.87
C LEU A 504 21.92 4.92 18.23
N GLY A 505 23.24 4.69 18.26
CA GLY A 505 24.05 4.75 19.47
C GLY A 505 23.88 3.56 20.42
N GLU A 506 24.82 3.46 21.38
CA GLU A 506 24.93 2.37 22.34
C GLU A 506 23.63 2.09 23.11
N ALA A 507 22.94 3.13 23.53
CA ALA A 507 21.72 3.01 24.31
C ALA A 507 20.58 2.31 23.53
N SER A 508 20.49 2.52 22.20
CA SER A 508 19.51 1.80 21.36
C SER A 508 19.84 0.31 21.26
N VAL A 509 21.14 -0.04 21.18
CA VAL A 509 21.59 -1.43 21.18
C VAL A 509 21.29 -2.10 22.52
N GLN A 510 21.55 -1.43 23.63
CA GLN A 510 21.26 -1.95 24.97
C GLN A 510 19.75 -2.19 25.18
N ASP A 511 18.92 -1.20 24.79
CA ASP A 511 17.46 -1.34 24.85
C ASP A 511 16.94 -2.47 23.96
N ALA A 512 17.54 -2.69 22.80
CA ALA A 512 17.17 -3.78 21.90
C ALA A 512 17.54 -5.16 22.46
N LEU A 513 18.69 -5.30 23.11
CA LEU A 513 19.14 -6.56 23.70
C LEU A 513 18.47 -6.87 25.05
N LYS A 514 18.35 -5.86 25.90
CA LYS A 514 17.82 -5.99 27.27
C LYS A 514 16.90 -4.82 27.63
N PRO A 515 15.72 -4.77 27.01
CA PRO A 515 14.75 -3.72 27.32
C PRO A 515 14.33 -3.77 28.78
N SER A 516 14.09 -2.63 29.41
CA SER A 516 13.55 -2.51 30.78
C SER A 516 12.13 -3.10 30.90
N SER A 517 11.35 -2.98 29.81
CA SER A 517 10.06 -3.61 29.59
C SER A 517 9.93 -3.95 28.10
N THR A 518 9.14 -4.95 27.76
CA THR A 518 8.87 -5.33 26.36
C THR A 518 7.48 -4.88 25.93
N LEU A 519 7.27 -4.74 24.62
CA LEU A 519 5.95 -4.42 24.05
C LEU A 519 4.87 -5.42 24.45
N SER A 520 5.22 -6.69 24.73
CA SER A 520 4.26 -7.68 25.22
C SER A 520 3.57 -7.26 26.52
N SER A 521 4.23 -6.43 27.34
CA SER A 521 3.70 -5.90 28.61
C SER A 521 3.21 -4.47 28.50
N ALA A 522 3.38 -3.80 27.35
CA ALA A 522 3.01 -2.40 27.15
C ALA A 522 1.50 -2.22 26.92
N ALA A 523 0.97 -1.11 27.41
CA ALA A 523 -0.44 -0.75 27.19
C ALA A 523 -0.76 -0.59 25.68
N SER A 524 0.18 -0.03 24.90
CA SER A 524 0.04 0.13 23.45
C SER A 524 -0.21 -1.18 22.72
N ALA A 525 0.47 -2.28 23.09
CA ALA A 525 0.23 -3.58 22.49
C ALA A 525 -1.16 -4.15 22.84
N SER A 526 -1.63 -3.93 24.08
CA SER A 526 -2.98 -4.33 24.49
C SER A 526 -4.06 -3.56 23.73
N VAL A 527 -3.88 -2.24 23.59
CA VAL A 527 -4.78 -1.38 22.79
C VAL A 527 -4.75 -1.81 21.33
N ALA A 528 -3.57 -2.07 20.76
CA ALA A 528 -3.42 -2.54 19.39
C ALA A 528 -4.15 -3.87 19.15
N ALA A 529 -4.00 -4.83 20.06
CA ALA A 529 -4.70 -6.12 19.97
C ALA A 529 -6.23 -5.97 20.02
N SER A 530 -6.75 -5.12 20.91
CA SER A 530 -8.18 -4.84 20.98
C SER A 530 -8.71 -4.13 19.74
N THR A 531 -7.93 -3.22 19.16
CA THR A 531 -8.27 -2.50 17.92
C THR A 531 -8.31 -3.43 16.70
N LEU A 532 -7.38 -4.37 16.60
CA LEU A 532 -7.34 -5.35 15.51
C LEU A 532 -8.46 -6.40 15.60
N GLY A 533 -8.98 -6.64 16.79
CA GLY A 533 -10.04 -7.60 17.03
C GLY A 533 -9.55 -9.02 17.30
N GLU A 534 -10.52 -9.90 17.57
CA GLU A 534 -10.26 -11.25 18.07
C GLU A 534 -9.37 -12.09 17.14
N GLY A 535 -8.36 -12.73 17.75
CA GLY A 535 -7.46 -13.66 17.08
C GLY A 535 -6.38 -13.02 16.21
N ILE A 536 -6.34 -11.69 16.07
CA ILE A 536 -5.28 -10.98 15.34
C ILE A 536 -4.24 -10.51 16.36
N ARG A 537 -2.97 -10.91 16.14
CA ARG A 537 -1.84 -10.44 16.94
C ARG A 537 -1.17 -9.26 16.27
N PRO A 538 -0.88 -8.16 17.00
CA PRO A 538 -0.18 -7.03 16.44
C PRO A 538 1.22 -7.42 15.94
N SER A 539 1.56 -6.98 14.73
CA SER A 539 2.91 -7.04 14.16
C SER A 539 3.42 -5.65 13.74
N VAL A 540 2.54 -4.63 13.78
CA VAL A 540 2.88 -3.23 13.52
C VAL A 540 2.12 -2.36 14.53
N ILE A 541 2.82 -1.41 15.15
CA ILE A 541 2.25 -0.38 16.03
C ILE A 541 2.95 0.94 15.72
N VAL A 542 2.18 1.99 15.44
CA VAL A 542 2.67 3.37 15.32
C VAL A 542 1.74 4.28 16.09
N GLU A 543 2.29 5.08 16.98
CA GLU A 543 1.60 6.17 17.68
C GLU A 543 2.06 7.49 17.05
N PHE A 544 1.13 8.26 16.49
CA PHE A 544 1.49 9.46 15.73
C PHE A 544 1.84 10.67 16.61
N ALA A 545 1.32 10.78 17.83
CA ALA A 545 1.58 11.92 18.69
C ALA A 545 3.07 12.10 19.02
N PRO A 546 3.82 11.06 19.47
CA PRO A 546 5.27 11.18 19.68
C PRO A 546 6.05 11.43 18.38
N LEU A 547 5.63 10.82 17.27
CA LEU A 547 6.23 11.05 15.95
C LEU A 547 6.09 12.52 15.52
N LEU A 548 4.90 13.10 15.68
CA LEU A 548 4.65 14.52 15.37
C LEU A 548 5.48 15.44 16.25
N THR A 549 5.55 15.16 17.55
CA THR A 549 6.41 15.89 18.49
C THR A 549 7.88 15.86 18.06
N LEU A 550 8.36 14.70 17.60
CA LEU A 550 9.73 14.57 17.09
C LEU A 550 9.91 15.39 15.80
N ILE A 551 9.02 15.27 14.81
CA ILE A 551 9.06 16.02 13.54
C ILE A 551 9.08 17.54 13.80
N GLU A 552 8.25 18.02 14.69
CA GLU A 552 8.17 19.43 15.06
C GLU A 552 9.43 19.88 15.84
N GLY A 553 9.90 19.04 16.77
CA GLY A 553 11.08 19.32 17.60
C GLY A 553 12.41 19.40 16.84
N ILE A 554 12.51 18.72 15.70
CA ILE A 554 13.71 18.77 14.83
C ILE A 554 13.56 19.75 13.66
N GLY A 555 12.47 20.51 13.61
CA GLY A 555 12.24 21.52 12.57
C GLY A 555 11.85 20.96 11.20
N LEU A 556 11.53 19.67 11.09
CA LEU A 556 11.08 19.07 9.83
C LEU A 556 9.64 19.45 9.45
N ALA A 557 8.88 20.05 10.35
CA ALA A 557 7.52 20.51 10.07
C ALA A 557 7.47 21.60 8.97
N GLU A 558 8.58 22.31 8.75
CA GLU A 558 8.72 23.35 7.71
C GLU A 558 9.33 22.81 6.41
N ASP A 559 9.77 21.55 6.38
CA ASP A 559 10.32 20.94 5.19
C ASP A 559 9.23 20.79 4.10
N PRO A 560 9.47 21.29 2.86
CA PRO A 560 8.50 21.23 1.78
C PRO A 560 8.00 19.81 1.45
N SER A 561 8.78 18.78 1.75
CA SER A 561 8.40 17.38 1.53
C SER A 561 7.42 16.86 2.60
N ILE A 562 7.47 17.41 3.80
CA ILE A 562 6.66 16.98 4.97
C ILE A 562 5.43 17.87 5.14
N VAL A 563 5.52 19.15 4.83
CA VAL A 563 4.45 20.13 5.04
C VAL A 563 3.12 19.70 4.39
N HIS A 564 3.18 19.02 3.24
CA HIS A 564 2.00 18.54 2.53
C HIS A 564 1.37 17.29 3.16
N VAL A 565 2.15 16.49 3.89
CA VAL A 565 1.71 15.24 4.53
C VAL A 565 1.30 15.47 5.98
N LEU A 566 1.84 16.50 6.61
CA LEU A 566 1.64 16.80 8.01
C LEU A 566 0.16 16.96 8.44
N PRO A 567 -0.74 17.60 7.65
CA PRO A 567 -2.17 17.66 7.98
C PRO A 567 -2.81 16.27 8.08
N TYR A 568 -2.43 15.35 7.16
CA TYR A 568 -2.93 13.96 7.19
C TYR A 568 -2.39 13.18 8.38
N LEU A 569 -1.09 13.33 8.69
CA LEU A 569 -0.50 12.70 9.89
C LEU A 569 -1.15 13.20 11.18
N ARG A 570 -1.50 14.48 11.25
CA ARG A 570 -2.23 15.06 12.39
C ARG A 570 -3.66 14.55 12.52
N SER A 571 -4.25 14.04 11.45
CA SER A 571 -5.58 13.40 11.48
C SER A 571 -5.53 11.97 12.02
N LEU A 572 -4.34 11.39 12.19
CA LEU A 572 -4.15 10.03 12.66
C LEU A 572 -3.76 10.02 14.14
N SER A 573 -4.32 9.09 14.91
CA SER A 573 -3.91 8.81 16.28
C SER A 573 -2.93 7.65 16.35
N THR A 574 -3.28 6.54 15.71
CA THR A 574 -2.50 5.29 15.71
C THR A 574 -2.58 4.60 14.35
N LEU A 575 -1.59 3.76 14.07
CA LEU A 575 -1.66 2.78 12.99
C LEU A 575 -1.26 1.43 13.57
N VAL A 576 -2.16 0.47 13.53
CA VAL A 576 -1.90 -0.88 14.03
C VAL A 576 -2.14 -1.92 12.94
N GLY A 577 -1.27 -2.91 12.86
CA GLY A 577 -1.36 -3.97 11.87
C GLY A 577 -1.10 -5.33 12.48
N GLY A 578 -1.72 -6.37 11.90
CA GLY A 578 -1.51 -7.74 12.33
C GLY A 578 -2.26 -8.74 11.47
N GLY A 579 -1.93 -10.02 11.61
CA GLY A 579 -2.50 -11.04 10.76
C GLY A 579 -3.02 -12.25 11.52
N LYS A 580 -3.89 -13.00 10.83
CA LYS A 580 -4.38 -14.31 11.27
C LYS A 580 -4.73 -15.19 10.08
N SER A 581 -4.72 -16.49 10.28
CA SER A 581 -5.33 -17.43 9.34
C SER A 581 -6.84 -17.53 9.60
N LEU A 582 -7.64 -17.40 8.52
CA LEU A 582 -9.10 -17.56 8.58
C LEU A 582 -9.52 -19.02 8.37
N GLY A 583 -8.57 -19.94 8.16
CA GLY A 583 -8.86 -21.29 7.70
C GLY A 583 -9.13 -21.33 6.17
N SER A 584 -9.47 -22.51 5.66
CA SER A 584 -9.76 -22.72 4.23
C SER A 584 -8.66 -22.23 3.28
N GLY A 585 -7.43 -22.02 3.73
CA GLY A 585 -6.32 -21.48 2.94
C GLY A 585 -6.45 -19.99 2.65
N ILE A 586 -7.07 -19.21 3.54
CA ILE A 586 -7.09 -17.75 3.50
C ILE A 586 -6.28 -17.22 4.66
N GLU A 587 -5.39 -16.28 4.39
CA GLU A 587 -4.68 -15.48 5.38
C GLU A 587 -5.17 -14.05 5.30
N ARG A 588 -5.48 -13.47 6.45
CA ARG A 588 -5.86 -12.06 6.60
C ARG A 588 -4.75 -11.28 7.26
N PHE A 589 -4.41 -10.15 6.68
CA PHE A 589 -3.69 -9.08 7.35
C PHE A 589 -4.61 -7.86 7.47
N ARG A 590 -4.80 -7.37 8.69
CA ARG A 590 -5.60 -6.18 8.98
C ARG A 590 -4.70 -5.02 9.36
N LEU A 591 -4.93 -3.87 8.76
CA LEU A 591 -4.33 -2.59 9.12
C LEU A 591 -5.44 -1.64 9.55
N VAL A 592 -5.30 -1.04 10.73
CA VAL A 592 -6.28 -0.09 11.28
C VAL A 592 -5.59 1.23 11.56
N ALA A 593 -6.06 2.28 10.91
CA ALA A 593 -5.68 3.66 11.19
C ALA A 593 -6.73 4.30 12.11
N GLY A 594 -6.36 4.61 13.34
CA GLY A 594 -7.15 5.39 14.27
C GLY A 594 -7.18 6.86 13.85
N LEU A 595 -8.35 7.49 13.90
CA LEU A 595 -8.54 8.88 13.52
C LEU A 595 -8.56 9.77 14.77
N GLN A 596 -7.97 10.95 14.67
CA GLN A 596 -8.11 11.98 15.69
C GLN A 596 -9.54 12.51 15.65
N GLN A 597 -10.26 12.39 16.74
CA GLN A 597 -11.56 13.06 16.85
C GLN A 597 -11.31 14.55 16.99
N SER A 598 -11.85 15.34 16.07
CA SER A 598 -11.90 16.79 16.23
C SER A 598 -12.76 17.11 17.46
N GLY A 599 -12.11 17.53 18.57
CA GLY A 599 -12.77 17.96 19.79
C GLY A 599 -13.60 19.22 19.59
#